data_071eea6507ada6ab7cbb4f00f9a7aaf3
#
_entry.id   071eea6507ada6ab7cbb4f00f9a7aaf3
#
_cell.length_a   1.000
_cell.length_b   1.000
_cell.length_c   1.000
_cell.angle_alpha   90.00
_cell.angle_beta   90.00
_cell.angle_gamma   90.00
#
_symmetry.space_group_name_H-M   'P 1'
#
loop_
_entity.id
_entity.type
_entity.pdbx_description
1 polymer ?
#
loop_
_entity_poly.entity_id
_entity_poly.type
_entity_poly.pdbx_seq_one_letter_code
_entity_poly.pdbx_strand_id
1 'polypeptide(L)'
;DRDALAAALDSAGADLGPIDVLQFSPVPSKDFLKPVLDTTVEDLRAAAEMSILGVAAAIRQVLPGMIERGAGTVLLINGSSATTPNRSVAGTSTAFAGESAYGAMLHEAAGEKGVHVRQLIIPGAIGGGDPLYDPAALAERIWQLHAEPEGPFRVTVGGDAA
;
A
#
# COMPACT_ATOMS: atom_id res chain seq x y z
N ASP A 1 11.46 -9.68 6.93
CA ASP A 1 12.68 -9.07 7.48
C ASP A 1 12.82 -7.66 6.90
N ARG A 2 12.74 -6.64 7.76
CA ARG A 2 12.78 -5.22 7.36
C ARG A 2 14.17 -4.76 6.94
N ASP A 3 15.21 -5.32 7.56
CA ASP A 3 16.60 -4.96 7.22
C ASP A 3 16.95 -5.49 5.82
N ALA A 4 16.50 -6.70 5.51
CA ALA A 4 16.66 -7.29 4.16
C ALA A 4 15.86 -6.49 3.10
N LEU A 5 14.66 -6.00 3.44
CA LEU A 5 13.89 -5.15 2.55
C LEU A 5 14.60 -3.80 2.29
N ALA A 6 15.10 -3.16 3.33
CA ALA A 6 15.85 -1.91 3.19
C ALA A 6 17.12 -2.10 2.34
N ALA A 7 17.90 -3.14 2.61
CA ALA A 7 19.09 -3.47 1.84
C ALA A 7 18.78 -3.77 0.37
N ALA A 8 17.67 -4.44 0.07
CA ALA A 8 17.24 -4.70 -1.31
C ALA A 8 16.88 -3.41 -2.06
N LEU A 9 16.20 -2.47 -1.39
CA LEU A 9 15.88 -1.17 -1.97
C LEU A 9 17.14 -0.31 -2.20
N ASP A 10 18.11 -0.35 -1.28
CA ASP A 10 19.41 0.31 -1.45
C ASP A 10 20.15 -0.25 -2.66
N SER A 11 20.23 -1.58 -2.76
CA SER A 11 20.87 -2.24 -3.91
C SER A 11 20.20 -1.87 -5.22
N ALA A 12 18.86 -1.90 -5.27
CA ALA A 12 18.12 -1.49 -6.45
C ALA A 12 18.41 -0.03 -6.84
N GLY A 13 18.44 0.86 -5.85
CA GLY A 13 18.79 2.27 -6.09
C GLY A 13 20.22 2.48 -6.58
N ALA A 14 21.18 1.68 -6.10
CA ALA A 14 22.57 1.73 -6.54
C ALA A 14 22.75 1.18 -7.98
N ASP A 15 22.04 0.11 -8.32
CA ASP A 15 22.19 -0.59 -9.60
C ASP A 15 21.38 0.06 -10.75
N LEU A 16 20.21 0.59 -10.45
CA LEU A 16 19.24 1.06 -11.45
C LEU A 16 19.01 2.57 -11.43
N GLY A 17 19.55 3.26 -10.44
CA GLY A 17 19.30 4.68 -10.21
C GLY A 17 18.21 4.95 -9.18
N PRO A 18 17.91 6.22 -8.90
CA PRO A 18 16.96 6.63 -7.88
C PRO A 18 15.58 5.98 -8.08
N ILE A 19 14.96 5.54 -6.99
CA ILE A 19 13.60 4.98 -7.01
C ILE A 19 12.61 6.15 -7.10
N ASP A 20 11.89 6.23 -8.21
CA ASP A 20 10.88 7.27 -8.44
C ASP A 20 9.46 6.81 -8.04
N VAL A 21 9.21 5.51 -8.08
CA VAL A 21 7.92 4.94 -7.69
C VAL A 21 8.12 3.76 -6.75
N LEU A 22 7.48 3.82 -5.58
CA LEU A 22 7.36 2.70 -4.66
C LEU A 22 5.91 2.21 -4.67
N GLN A 23 5.67 1.02 -5.22
CA GLN A 23 4.39 0.35 -5.09
C GLN A 23 4.46 -0.70 -3.99
N PHE A 24 3.57 -0.61 -3.01
CA PHE A 24 3.41 -1.61 -1.95
C PHE A 24 2.06 -2.32 -2.12
N SER A 25 2.10 -3.60 -2.46
CA SER A 25 0.93 -4.43 -2.76
C SER A 25 1.03 -5.74 -1.96
N PRO A 26 0.80 -5.72 -0.65
CA PRO A 26 1.00 -6.90 0.18
C PRO A 26 -0.07 -7.96 -0.12
N VAL A 27 0.38 -9.20 -0.34
CA VAL A 27 -0.51 -10.36 -0.37
C VAL A 27 -0.57 -10.92 1.05
N PRO A 28 -1.73 -10.88 1.73
CA PRO A 28 -1.82 -11.34 3.10
C PRO A 28 -1.55 -12.85 3.19
N SER A 29 -0.77 -13.27 4.20
CA SER A 29 -0.62 -14.69 4.52
C SER A 29 -1.97 -15.30 4.91
N LYS A 30 -2.17 -16.57 4.58
CA LYS A 30 -3.35 -17.33 5.01
C LYS A 30 -3.48 -17.36 6.55
N ASP A 31 -2.36 -17.24 7.26
CA ASP A 31 -2.34 -17.20 8.73
C ASP A 31 -3.05 -15.97 9.30
N PHE A 32 -3.20 -14.89 8.51
CA PHE A 32 -3.91 -13.66 8.89
C PHE A 32 -5.39 -13.66 8.51
N LEU A 33 -5.82 -14.67 7.74
CA LEU A 33 -7.19 -14.82 7.26
C LEU A 33 -8.03 -15.64 8.24
N LYS A 34 -8.05 -15.22 9.50
CA LYS A 34 -8.79 -15.85 10.59
C LYS A 34 -9.93 -14.95 11.06
N PRO A 35 -11.07 -15.55 11.51
CA PRO A 35 -12.11 -14.78 12.20
C PRO A 35 -11.58 -14.09 13.47
N VAL A 36 -12.19 -12.98 13.83
CA VAL A 36 -11.74 -12.14 14.95
C VAL A 36 -11.67 -12.88 16.29
N LEU A 37 -12.56 -13.83 16.52
CA LEU A 37 -12.59 -14.63 17.76
C LEU A 37 -11.48 -15.71 17.80
N ASP A 38 -10.90 -16.05 16.64
CA ASP A 38 -9.83 -17.05 16.50
C ASP A 38 -8.46 -16.39 16.27
N THR A 39 -8.43 -15.06 16.19
CA THR A 39 -7.21 -14.28 15.92
C THR A 39 -6.42 -14.09 17.21
N THR A 40 -5.18 -14.53 17.24
CA THR A 40 -4.28 -14.38 18.38
C THR A 40 -3.51 -13.05 18.34
N VAL A 41 -2.81 -12.72 19.42
CA VAL A 41 -1.91 -11.56 19.47
C VAL A 41 -0.74 -11.75 18.50
N GLU A 42 -0.27 -12.97 18.33
CA GLU A 42 0.81 -13.34 17.42
C GLU A 42 0.38 -13.15 15.96
N ASP A 43 -0.86 -13.52 15.61
CA ASP A 43 -1.43 -13.26 14.27
C ASP A 43 -1.49 -11.76 13.98
N LEU A 44 -1.96 -10.96 14.94
CA LEU A 44 -2.01 -9.50 14.80
C LEU A 44 -0.61 -8.89 14.68
N ARG A 45 0.36 -9.38 15.45
CA ARG A 45 1.75 -8.93 15.37
C ARG A 45 2.35 -9.22 14.01
N ALA A 46 2.17 -10.44 13.50
CA ALA A 46 2.69 -10.84 12.20
C ALA A 46 2.03 -10.07 11.04
N ALA A 47 0.73 -9.80 11.12
CA ALA A 47 0.03 -8.96 10.16
C ALA A 47 0.52 -7.50 10.20
N ALA A 48 0.72 -6.94 11.38
CA ALA A 48 1.28 -5.60 11.58
C ALA A 48 2.73 -5.50 11.10
N GLU A 49 3.55 -6.53 11.36
CA GLU A 49 4.93 -6.58 10.88
C GLU A 49 5.00 -6.53 9.34
N MET A 50 4.09 -7.20 8.66
CA MET A 50 4.03 -7.19 7.20
C MET A 50 3.52 -5.87 6.65
N SER A 51 2.32 -5.43 7.05
CA SER A 51 1.60 -4.35 6.36
C SER A 51 1.75 -2.98 7.02
N ILE A 52 2.13 -2.89 8.29
CA ILE A 52 2.39 -1.59 8.93
C ILE A 52 3.88 -1.31 8.98
N LEU A 53 4.66 -2.20 9.60
CA LEU A 53 6.08 -1.96 9.80
C LEU A 53 6.89 -2.20 8.52
N GLY A 54 6.47 -3.14 7.67
CA GLY A 54 7.10 -3.40 6.37
C GLY A 54 6.94 -2.22 5.41
N VAL A 55 5.73 -1.69 5.27
CA VAL A 55 5.49 -0.52 4.42
C VAL A 55 6.21 0.72 4.96
N ALA A 56 6.21 0.92 6.28
CA ALA A 56 6.93 2.04 6.88
C ALA A 56 8.44 1.95 6.64
N ALA A 57 9.02 0.74 6.74
CA ALA A 57 10.44 0.52 6.44
C ALA A 57 10.76 0.80 4.97
N ALA A 58 9.95 0.29 4.04
CA ALA A 58 10.14 0.55 2.61
C ALA A 58 10.05 2.05 2.28
N ILE A 59 9.02 2.73 2.78
CA ILE A 59 8.84 4.16 2.54
C ILE A 59 10.00 4.97 3.14
N ARG A 60 10.40 4.69 4.39
CA ARG A 60 11.51 5.40 5.03
C ARG A 60 12.84 5.23 4.29
N GLN A 61 13.01 4.15 3.57
CA GLN A 61 14.21 3.91 2.77
C GLN A 61 14.25 4.78 1.51
N VAL A 62 13.13 4.97 0.83
CA VAL A 62 13.09 5.70 -0.46
C VAL A 62 12.68 7.18 -0.34
N LEU A 63 11.85 7.51 0.66
CA LEU A 63 11.26 8.83 0.84
C LEU A 63 12.28 9.99 0.95
N PRO A 64 13.42 9.86 1.68
CA PRO A 64 14.40 10.95 1.75
C PRO A 64 14.93 11.38 0.37
N GLY A 65 15.26 10.42 -0.48
CA GLY A 65 15.72 10.69 -1.84
C GLY A 65 14.63 11.31 -2.72
N MET A 66 13.37 10.86 -2.58
CA MET A 66 12.24 11.48 -3.27
C MET A 66 12.04 12.94 -2.84
N ILE A 67 12.09 13.23 -1.55
CA ILE A 67 11.97 14.60 -1.00
C ILE A 67 13.12 15.50 -1.49
N GLU A 68 14.34 14.98 -1.49
CA GLU A 68 15.50 15.74 -1.97
C GLU A 68 15.35 16.17 -3.44
N ARG A 69 14.78 15.31 -4.26
CA ARG A 69 14.48 15.60 -5.67
C ARG A 69 13.21 16.45 -5.86
N GLY A 70 12.37 16.57 -4.85
CA GLY A 70 11.05 17.19 -4.96
C GLY A 70 10.09 16.40 -5.87
N ALA A 71 10.32 15.10 -6.05
CA ALA A 71 9.54 14.25 -6.94
C ALA A 71 9.57 12.77 -6.48
N GLY A 72 8.44 12.11 -6.53
CA GLY A 72 8.29 10.69 -6.22
C GLY A 72 6.83 10.29 -6.02
N THR A 73 6.56 9.01 -6.14
CA THR A 73 5.22 8.46 -5.92
C THR A 73 5.27 7.21 -5.04
N VAL A 74 4.41 7.16 -4.04
CA VAL A 74 4.17 5.97 -3.23
C VAL A 74 2.73 5.50 -3.47
N LEU A 75 2.57 4.26 -3.88
CA LEU A 75 1.28 3.64 -4.19
C LEU A 75 1.01 2.51 -3.20
N LEU A 76 -0.07 2.62 -2.44
CA LEU A 76 -0.54 1.60 -1.50
C LEU A 76 -1.73 0.88 -2.13
N ILE A 77 -1.62 -0.44 -2.33
CA ILE A 77 -2.64 -1.22 -3.00
C ILE A 77 -3.23 -2.21 -1.99
N ASN A 78 -4.51 -2.03 -1.66
CA ASN A 78 -5.15 -2.81 -0.62
C ASN A 78 -6.53 -3.35 -1.06
N GLY A 79 -6.99 -4.39 -0.38
CA GLY A 79 -8.40 -4.82 -0.45
C GLY A 79 -9.32 -3.94 0.40
N SER A 80 -10.64 -4.15 0.26
CA SER A 80 -11.68 -3.40 0.97
C SER A 80 -11.54 -3.39 2.50
N SER A 81 -10.87 -4.39 3.07
CA SER A 81 -10.64 -4.47 4.52
C SER A 81 -9.78 -3.35 5.09
N ALA A 82 -9.08 -2.59 4.24
CA ALA A 82 -8.38 -1.37 4.64
C ALA A 82 -9.32 -0.22 5.04
N THR A 83 -10.55 -0.24 4.55
CA THR A 83 -11.56 0.82 4.79
C THR A 83 -12.78 0.32 5.51
N THR A 84 -13.13 -0.96 5.31
CA THR A 84 -14.31 -1.59 5.92
C THR A 84 -13.87 -2.79 6.71
N PRO A 85 -13.91 -2.73 8.07
CA PRO A 85 -13.50 -3.85 8.90
C PRO A 85 -14.25 -5.14 8.55
N ASN A 86 -13.50 -6.24 8.39
CA ASN A 86 -14.05 -7.55 8.08
C ASN A 86 -13.71 -8.55 9.19
N ARG A 87 -14.74 -8.97 9.92
CA ARG A 87 -14.61 -9.88 11.05
C ARG A 87 -14.04 -11.28 10.69
N SER A 88 -14.10 -11.66 9.41
CA SER A 88 -13.64 -12.97 8.95
C SER A 88 -12.13 -13.01 8.65
N VAL A 89 -11.46 -11.84 8.60
CA VAL A 89 -10.04 -11.68 8.27
C VAL A 89 -9.41 -10.61 9.16
N ALA A 90 -9.52 -10.78 10.47
CA ALA A 90 -9.24 -9.72 11.44
C ALA A 90 -7.77 -9.23 11.41
N GLY A 91 -6.80 -10.11 11.25
CA GLY A 91 -5.39 -9.74 11.15
C GLY A 91 -5.13 -8.80 9.98
N THR A 92 -5.54 -9.22 8.77
CA THR A 92 -5.41 -8.40 7.55
C THR A 92 -6.19 -7.09 7.65
N SER A 93 -7.44 -7.16 8.16
CA SER A 93 -8.29 -5.97 8.30
C SER A 93 -7.67 -4.92 9.22
N THR A 94 -7.14 -5.35 10.36
CA THR A 94 -6.47 -4.45 11.32
C THR A 94 -5.18 -3.85 10.73
N ALA A 95 -4.36 -4.68 10.09
CA ALA A 95 -3.08 -4.24 9.53
C ALA A 95 -3.28 -3.30 8.34
N PHE A 96 -4.20 -3.60 7.42
CA PHE A 96 -4.50 -2.73 6.29
C PHE A 96 -5.12 -1.38 6.71
N ALA A 97 -5.94 -1.38 7.76
CA ALA A 97 -6.45 -0.12 8.33
C ALA A 97 -5.31 0.74 8.91
N GLY A 98 -4.35 0.13 9.58
CA GLY A 98 -3.15 0.81 10.10
C GLY A 98 -2.25 1.34 8.98
N GLU A 99 -2.01 0.56 7.94
CA GLU A 99 -1.29 0.98 6.72
C GLU A 99 -1.99 2.18 6.07
N SER A 100 -3.31 2.10 5.92
CA SER A 100 -4.13 3.16 5.33
C SER A 100 -4.07 4.47 6.13
N ALA A 101 -4.12 4.38 7.46
CA ALA A 101 -3.99 5.56 8.33
C ALA A 101 -2.59 6.19 8.20
N TYR A 102 -1.53 5.39 8.17
CA TYR A 102 -0.17 5.86 7.95
C TYR A 102 0.00 6.53 6.58
N GLY A 103 -0.54 5.92 5.52
CA GLY A 103 -0.51 6.47 4.17
C GLY A 103 -1.25 7.81 4.05
N ALA A 104 -2.39 7.97 4.72
CA ALA A 104 -3.14 9.22 4.72
C ALA A 104 -2.36 10.38 5.35
N MET A 105 -1.69 10.14 6.49
CA MET A 105 -0.81 11.14 7.11
C MET A 105 0.38 11.50 6.21
N LEU A 106 0.94 10.50 5.53
CA LEU A 106 2.05 10.73 4.59
C LEU A 106 1.61 11.49 3.34
N HIS A 107 0.40 11.25 2.84
CA HIS A 107 -0.16 11.99 1.71
C HIS A 107 -0.12 13.51 1.95
N GLU A 108 -0.55 13.95 3.13
CA GLU A 108 -0.53 15.36 3.50
C GLU A 108 0.92 15.87 3.67
N ALA A 109 1.72 15.20 4.49
CA ALA A 109 3.05 15.67 4.86
C ALA A 109 4.07 15.60 3.72
N ALA A 110 4.04 14.56 2.89
CA ALA A 110 4.95 14.38 1.78
C ALA A 110 4.53 15.17 0.54
N GLY A 111 3.23 15.40 0.36
CA GLY A 111 2.69 16.25 -0.71
C GLY A 111 3.29 17.65 -0.70
N GLU A 112 3.46 18.27 0.47
CA GLU A 112 4.15 19.55 0.64
C GLU A 112 5.62 19.55 0.18
N LYS A 113 6.19 18.37 0.00
CA LYS A 113 7.59 18.15 -0.44
C LYS A 113 7.69 17.62 -1.88
N GLY A 114 6.59 17.62 -2.63
CA GLY A 114 6.53 17.13 -4.01
C GLY A 114 6.50 15.62 -4.15
N VAL A 115 6.20 14.87 -3.07
CA VAL A 115 6.07 13.41 -3.12
C VAL A 115 4.61 13.02 -2.94
N HIS A 116 4.07 12.29 -3.90
CA HIS A 116 2.67 11.91 -3.92
C HIS A 116 2.46 10.52 -3.32
N VAL A 117 1.59 10.43 -2.33
CA VAL A 117 1.21 9.16 -1.68
C VAL A 117 -0.26 8.89 -1.98
N ARG A 118 -0.56 7.80 -2.66
CA ARG A 118 -1.93 7.46 -3.10
C ARG A 118 -2.28 6.03 -2.69
N GLN A 119 -3.55 5.77 -2.47
CA GLN A 119 -4.05 4.44 -2.13
C GLN A 119 -5.12 4.00 -3.12
N LEU A 120 -4.98 2.78 -3.67
CA LEU A 120 -6.01 2.10 -4.45
C LEU A 120 -6.65 0.99 -3.62
N ILE A 121 -7.96 1.06 -3.45
CA ILE A 121 -8.74 -0.01 -2.86
C ILE A 121 -9.34 -0.88 -3.96
N ILE A 122 -9.07 -2.18 -3.90
CA ILE A 122 -9.58 -3.18 -4.85
C ILE A 122 -10.53 -4.12 -4.08
N PRO A 123 -11.87 -3.88 -4.13
CA PRO A 123 -12.83 -4.66 -3.36
C PRO A 123 -13.12 -6.05 -3.93
N GLY A 124 -12.80 -6.29 -5.20
CA GLY A 124 -13.08 -7.54 -5.91
C GLY A 124 -11.88 -8.46 -6.07
N ALA A 125 -12.16 -9.65 -6.59
CA ALA A 125 -11.13 -10.65 -6.89
C ALA A 125 -10.40 -10.32 -8.20
N ILE A 126 -9.11 -10.06 -8.11
CA ILE A 126 -8.26 -9.78 -9.28
C ILE A 126 -8.24 -11.00 -10.20
N GLY A 127 -8.56 -10.81 -11.48
CA GLY A 127 -8.63 -11.90 -12.47
C GLY A 127 -9.82 -12.84 -12.28
N GLY A 128 -10.82 -12.46 -11.48
CA GLY A 128 -12.02 -13.27 -11.20
C GLY A 128 -13.11 -13.22 -12.27
N GLY A 129 -12.85 -12.61 -13.43
CA GLY A 129 -13.79 -12.53 -14.56
C GLY A 129 -14.61 -11.25 -14.61
N ASP A 130 -14.62 -10.43 -13.57
CA ASP A 130 -15.19 -9.08 -13.63
C ASP A 130 -14.20 -8.12 -14.31
N PRO A 131 -14.60 -7.43 -15.41
CA PRO A 131 -13.73 -6.51 -16.14
C PRO A 131 -13.14 -5.38 -15.28
N LEU A 132 -13.81 -4.97 -14.21
CA LEU A 132 -13.30 -3.94 -13.28
C LEU A 132 -12.03 -4.39 -12.54
N TYR A 133 -11.87 -5.70 -12.35
CA TYR A 133 -10.75 -6.30 -11.64
C TYR A 133 -9.83 -7.10 -12.57
N ASP A 134 -9.92 -6.84 -13.88
CA ASP A 134 -8.96 -7.39 -14.83
C ASP A 134 -7.56 -6.83 -14.54
N PRO A 135 -6.50 -7.67 -14.55
CA PRO A 135 -5.14 -7.22 -14.24
C PRO A 135 -4.66 -6.05 -15.09
N ALA A 136 -5.02 -6.00 -16.39
CA ALA A 136 -4.62 -4.91 -17.27
C ALA A 136 -5.36 -3.61 -16.92
N ALA A 137 -6.66 -3.70 -16.60
CA ALA A 137 -7.44 -2.55 -16.17
C ALA A 137 -6.93 -1.98 -14.82
N LEU A 138 -6.53 -2.85 -13.89
CA LEU A 138 -5.94 -2.43 -12.63
C LEU A 138 -4.55 -1.81 -12.82
N ALA A 139 -3.72 -2.35 -13.69
CA ALA A 139 -2.41 -1.78 -14.02
C ALA A 139 -2.53 -0.39 -14.61
N GLU A 140 -3.47 -0.18 -15.53
CA GLU A 140 -3.79 1.15 -16.07
C GLU A 140 -4.25 2.11 -14.97
N ARG A 141 -5.10 1.65 -14.05
CA ARG A 141 -5.56 2.48 -12.93
C ARG A 141 -4.42 2.86 -11.99
N ILE A 142 -3.51 1.94 -11.69
CA ILE A 142 -2.33 2.20 -10.88
C ILE A 142 -1.41 3.21 -11.59
N TRP A 143 -1.22 3.06 -12.90
CA TRP A 143 -0.45 4.00 -13.71
C TRP A 143 -1.06 5.41 -13.68
N GLN A 144 -2.39 5.54 -13.81
CA GLN A 144 -3.08 6.83 -13.72
C GLN A 144 -2.85 7.51 -12.36
N LEU A 145 -2.84 6.77 -11.25
CA LEU A 145 -2.55 7.33 -9.92
C LEU A 145 -1.12 7.88 -9.82
N HIS A 146 -0.19 7.34 -10.59
CA HIS A 146 1.17 7.87 -10.69
C HIS A 146 1.25 9.06 -11.64
N ALA A 147 0.66 8.95 -12.83
CA ALA A 147 0.75 9.96 -13.88
C ALA A 147 -0.07 11.22 -13.56
N GLU A 148 -1.14 11.08 -12.78
CA GLU A 148 -2.01 12.16 -12.32
C GLU A 148 -1.90 12.31 -10.80
N PRO A 149 -0.83 12.94 -10.31
CA PRO A 149 -0.51 12.95 -8.88
C PRO A 149 -1.52 13.72 -8.04
N GLU A 150 -2.25 14.64 -8.63
CA GLU A 150 -3.27 15.40 -7.92
C GLU A 150 -4.54 14.58 -7.67
N GLY A 151 -5.18 14.82 -6.54
CA GLY A 151 -6.43 14.18 -6.17
C GLY A 151 -6.42 13.57 -4.77
N PRO A 152 -7.50 12.90 -4.38
CA PRO A 152 -7.65 12.37 -3.03
C PRO A 152 -6.63 11.27 -2.73
N PHE A 153 -6.26 11.14 -1.46
CA PHE A 153 -5.38 10.04 -1.02
C PHE A 153 -5.88 8.67 -1.50
N ARG A 154 -7.19 8.43 -1.37
CA ARG A 154 -7.78 7.12 -1.63
C ARG A 154 -8.73 7.14 -2.83
N VAL A 155 -8.58 6.12 -3.67
CA VAL A 155 -9.49 5.80 -4.76
C VAL A 155 -9.95 4.34 -4.62
N THR A 156 -11.22 4.06 -4.89
CA THR A 156 -11.77 2.70 -4.86
C THR A 156 -12.16 2.28 -6.28
N VAL A 157 -11.74 1.09 -6.69
CA VAL A 157 -12.16 0.52 -8.00
C VAL A 157 -13.66 0.28 -7.98
N GLY A 158 -14.37 0.80 -8.99
CA GLY A 158 -15.83 0.71 -9.09
C GLY A 158 -16.59 1.63 -8.13
N GLY A 159 -15.89 2.44 -7.32
CA GLY A 159 -16.51 3.49 -6.52
C GLY A 159 -16.37 4.85 -7.21
N ASP A 160 -17.36 5.72 -7.06
CA ASP A 160 -17.19 7.12 -7.39
C ASP A 160 -16.12 7.72 -6.47
N ALA A 161 -15.24 8.54 -7.02
CA ALA A 161 -14.31 9.32 -6.21
C ALA A 161 -15.14 10.19 -5.26
N ALA A 162 -15.13 9.84 -3.98
CA ALA A 162 -15.81 10.60 -2.94
C ALA A 162 -14.98 11.82 -2.58
#